data_36ace6ea1fd270923cf4621399c4f15b
#
_entry.id   36ace6ea1fd270923cf4621399c4f15b
#
_cell.length_a   1.000
_cell.length_b   1.000
_cell.length_c   1.000
_cell.angle_alpha   90.00
_cell.angle_beta   90.00
_cell.angle_gamma   90.00
#
_symmetry.space_group_name_H-M   'P 1'
#
loop_
_entity.id
_entity.type
_entity.pdbx_description
1 polymer ?
#
loop_
_entity_poly.entity_id
_entity_poly.type
_entity_poly.pdbx_seq_one_letter_code
_entity_poly.pdbx_strand_id
1 'polypeptide(L)'
;MTRTLMTMLVVASIAGCNSSGDSRSTSPSPASATPSIQIEKTDELIATLKSQKTINDQLMVIYERYEPLLDRSDSLTGPDTNQDGIRDDIEAFIDVLEVTEPVRKALKQDARSAQENISHDFSDKTESSVSKATEISKKFDRALACYEFVGVEVDDIINSSRLLMSLTYNTKKRTLAFLSYNRLLNGSTSVMLAPEATYCE
;
A
#
# COMPACT_ATOMS: atom_id res chain seq x y z
N MET A 1 -23.34 -66.44 -27.72
CA MET A 1 -24.28 -65.87 -28.70
C MET A 1 -23.72 -64.51 -29.08
N THR A 2 -22.93 -64.40 -30.03
CA THR A 2 -23.03 -64.24 -31.49
C THR A 2 -23.62 -62.89 -31.94
N ARG A 3 -22.78 -62.13 -32.64
CA ARG A 3 -23.07 -61.20 -33.75
C ARG A 3 -23.34 -59.74 -33.35
N THR A 4 -22.90 -58.71 -34.07
CA THR A 4 -22.22 -58.56 -35.37
C THR A 4 -21.65 -57.13 -35.47
N LEU A 5 -20.51 -57.02 -36.16
CA LEU A 5 -19.91 -55.77 -36.70
C LEU A 5 -20.92 -55.02 -37.61
N MET A 6 -20.81 -53.69 -37.63
CA MET A 6 -21.03 -52.99 -38.89
C MET A 6 -20.14 -51.73 -38.95
N THR A 7 -19.17 -51.87 -39.78
CA THR A 7 -18.26 -50.84 -40.29
C THR A 7 -18.98 -50.02 -41.33
N MET A 8 -18.93 -48.73 -41.32
CA MET A 8 -19.15 -47.91 -42.51
C MET A 8 -18.08 -46.82 -42.59
N LEU A 9 -17.26 -47.02 -43.60
CA LEU A 9 -16.28 -46.10 -44.13
C LEU A 9 -16.95 -45.21 -45.14
N VAL A 10 -16.82 -43.89 -45.07
CA VAL A 10 -17.03 -43.00 -46.20
C VAL A 10 -15.86 -42.04 -46.28
N VAL A 11 -15.25 -42.10 -47.44
CA VAL A 11 -14.09 -41.34 -47.90
C VAL A 11 -14.56 -40.24 -48.83
N ALA A 12 -13.74 -39.19 -48.90
CA ALA A 12 -13.62 -38.13 -49.92
C ALA A 12 -14.43 -36.85 -49.60
N SER A 13 -13.93 -35.65 -49.81
CA SER A 13 -12.97 -35.20 -50.80
C SER A 13 -12.37 -33.87 -50.39
N ILE A 14 -11.15 -33.61 -50.84
CA ILE A 14 -10.35 -32.41 -50.76
C ILE A 14 -10.96 -31.30 -51.65
N ALA A 15 -11.08 -30.08 -51.13
CA ALA A 15 -11.01 -28.88 -51.95
C ALA A 15 -10.38 -27.77 -51.11
N GLY A 16 -9.16 -27.41 -51.44
CA GLY A 16 -8.46 -26.29 -50.90
C GLY A 16 -9.04 -24.97 -51.43
N CYS A 17 -9.04 -23.97 -50.61
CA CYS A 17 -8.96 -22.56 -51.04
C CYS A 17 -8.16 -21.77 -50.02
N ASN A 18 -7.07 -21.27 -50.54
CA ASN A 18 -6.16 -20.35 -49.93
C ASN A 18 -6.88 -18.98 -49.75
N SER A 19 -6.85 -18.42 -48.55
CA SER A 19 -7.14 -17.00 -48.37
C SER A 19 -6.51 -16.47 -47.07
N SER A 20 -5.47 -15.71 -47.25
CA SER A 20 -5.04 -14.49 -46.59
C SER A 20 -5.30 -14.37 -45.08
N GLY A 21 -4.20 -14.27 -44.35
CA GLY A 21 -4.14 -13.97 -42.94
C GLY A 21 -4.91 -12.73 -42.56
N ASP A 22 -5.61 -12.88 -41.48
CA ASP A 22 -5.92 -11.77 -40.58
C ASP A 22 -5.47 -12.19 -39.19
N SER A 23 -4.24 -11.80 -38.88
CA SER A 23 -3.72 -11.83 -37.53
C SER A 23 -4.51 -10.82 -36.72
N ARG A 24 -5.64 -11.24 -36.18
CA ARG A 24 -6.33 -10.49 -35.14
C ARG A 24 -5.45 -10.51 -33.89
N SER A 25 -4.57 -9.53 -33.82
CA SER A 25 -3.97 -9.07 -32.59
C SER A 25 -5.07 -8.76 -31.61
N THR A 26 -5.36 -9.67 -30.70
CA THR A 26 -6.11 -9.35 -29.49
C THR A 26 -5.18 -8.51 -28.62
N SER A 27 -5.23 -7.20 -28.83
CA SER A 27 -4.73 -6.26 -27.83
C SER A 27 -5.41 -6.58 -26.50
N PRO A 28 -4.67 -6.73 -25.39
CA PRO A 28 -5.31 -6.82 -24.10
C PRO A 28 -6.11 -5.55 -23.91
N SER A 29 -7.40 -5.72 -23.58
CA SER A 29 -8.25 -4.61 -23.16
C SER A 29 -7.52 -3.85 -22.05
N PRO A 30 -7.45 -2.51 -22.09
CA PRO A 30 -6.82 -1.77 -21.00
C PRO A 30 -7.55 -2.18 -19.72
N ALA A 31 -6.81 -2.75 -18.76
CA ALA A 31 -7.30 -2.93 -17.43
C ALA A 31 -7.90 -1.59 -17.00
N SER A 32 -9.15 -1.61 -16.55
CA SER A 32 -9.83 -0.42 -16.07
C SER A 32 -8.97 0.13 -14.95
N ALA A 33 -8.21 1.18 -15.22
CA ALA A 33 -7.42 1.85 -14.22
C ALA A 33 -8.39 2.35 -13.16
N THR A 34 -8.30 1.81 -11.95
CA THR A 34 -9.03 2.32 -10.80
C THR A 34 -8.58 3.78 -10.64
N PRO A 35 -9.50 4.76 -10.61
CA PRO A 35 -9.09 6.15 -10.47
C PRO A 35 -8.30 6.31 -9.17
N SER A 36 -7.08 6.83 -9.25
CA SER A 36 -6.34 7.21 -8.05
C SER A 36 -7.16 8.26 -7.30
N ILE A 37 -7.27 8.10 -6.00
CA ILE A 37 -7.97 9.08 -5.15
C ILE A 37 -7.20 10.38 -5.23
N GLN A 38 -7.89 11.46 -5.63
CA GLN A 38 -7.32 12.79 -5.68
C GLN A 38 -8.10 13.71 -4.73
N ILE A 39 -7.38 14.38 -3.86
CA ILE A 39 -7.92 15.44 -3.01
C ILE A 39 -7.52 16.78 -3.64
N GLU A 40 -8.51 17.57 -4.02
CA GLU A 40 -8.27 18.88 -4.59
C GLU A 40 -7.74 19.86 -3.51
N LYS A 41 -6.58 20.46 -3.77
CA LYS A 41 -5.99 21.50 -2.91
C LYS A 41 -6.63 22.85 -3.21
N THR A 42 -7.83 23.08 -2.65
CA THR A 42 -8.48 24.39 -2.73
C THR A 42 -7.78 25.42 -1.83
N ASP A 43 -7.90 26.71 -2.15
CA ASP A 43 -7.33 27.80 -1.34
C ASP A 43 -7.83 27.74 0.12
N GLU A 44 -9.09 27.36 0.32
CA GLU A 44 -9.68 27.18 1.65
C GLU A 44 -8.99 26.04 2.42
N LEU A 45 -8.78 24.88 1.77
CA LEU A 45 -8.10 23.75 2.39
C LEU A 45 -6.65 24.11 2.74
N ILE A 46 -5.92 24.74 1.81
CA ILE A 46 -4.55 25.20 2.04
C ILE A 46 -4.49 26.14 3.23
N ALA A 47 -5.38 27.14 3.31
CA ALA A 47 -5.43 28.08 4.44
C ALA A 47 -5.72 27.35 5.76
N THR A 48 -6.65 26.39 5.74
CA THR A 48 -6.99 25.59 6.92
C THR A 48 -5.79 24.77 7.39
N LEU A 49 -5.10 24.06 6.49
CA LEU A 49 -3.92 23.26 6.82
C LEU A 49 -2.77 24.11 7.34
N LYS A 50 -2.49 25.27 6.72
CA LYS A 50 -1.46 26.20 7.18
C LYS A 50 -1.74 26.81 8.56
N SER A 51 -2.99 26.83 8.99
CA SER A 51 -3.36 27.29 10.33
C SER A 51 -3.09 26.24 11.42
N GLN A 52 -2.84 25.01 11.06
CA GLN A 52 -2.54 23.93 11.99
C GLN A 52 -1.11 24.04 12.51
N LYS A 53 -0.90 23.64 13.76
CA LYS A 53 0.42 23.76 14.43
C LYS A 53 1.31 22.56 14.17
N THR A 54 0.71 21.39 13.99
CA THR A 54 1.40 20.10 13.88
C THR A 54 1.00 19.36 12.62
N ILE A 55 1.81 18.40 12.19
CA ILE A 55 1.49 17.48 11.10
C ILE A 55 0.26 16.65 11.47
N ASN A 56 0.21 16.19 12.73
CA ASN A 56 -0.94 15.44 13.22
C ASN A 56 -2.24 16.23 13.13
N ASP A 57 -2.24 17.53 13.47
CA ASP A 57 -3.43 18.36 13.33
C ASP A 57 -3.85 18.52 11.87
N GLN A 58 -2.91 18.66 10.93
CA GLN A 58 -3.21 18.68 9.51
C GLN A 58 -3.81 17.34 9.03
N LEU A 59 -3.23 16.22 9.43
CA LEU A 59 -3.76 14.87 9.11
C LEU A 59 -5.17 14.67 9.67
N MET A 60 -5.45 15.18 10.88
CA MET A 60 -6.80 15.13 11.46
C MET A 60 -7.81 15.93 10.66
N VAL A 61 -7.45 17.13 10.18
CA VAL A 61 -8.32 17.94 9.28
C VAL A 61 -8.64 17.16 8.00
N ILE A 62 -7.63 16.50 7.40
CA ILE A 62 -7.84 15.68 6.21
C ILE A 62 -8.69 14.46 6.52
N TYR A 63 -8.44 13.78 7.63
CA TYR A 63 -9.24 12.63 8.06
C TYR A 63 -10.71 13.01 8.25
N GLU A 64 -11.02 14.06 9.01
CA GLU A 64 -12.39 14.49 9.28
C GLU A 64 -13.16 14.85 8.00
N ARG A 65 -12.47 15.41 7.00
CA ARG A 65 -13.09 15.87 5.76
C ARG A 65 -13.21 14.76 4.70
N TYR A 66 -12.23 13.83 4.66
CA TYR A 66 -12.07 12.86 3.58
C TYR A 66 -12.08 11.39 4.03
N GLU A 67 -12.44 11.11 5.29
CA GLU A 67 -12.56 9.74 5.81
C GLU A 67 -13.37 8.80 4.91
N PRO A 68 -14.47 9.23 4.24
CA PRO A 68 -15.22 8.37 3.33
C PRO A 68 -14.44 7.90 2.10
N LEU A 69 -13.30 8.53 1.75
CA LEU A 69 -12.44 8.13 0.65
C LEU A 69 -11.49 6.99 1.02
N LEU A 70 -11.35 6.68 2.31
CA LEU A 70 -10.46 5.59 2.76
C LEU A 70 -10.94 4.24 2.23
N ASP A 71 -10.02 3.48 1.65
CA ASP A 71 -10.28 2.12 1.18
C ASP A 71 -10.61 1.19 2.34
N ARG A 72 -11.81 0.60 2.28
CA ARG A 72 -12.32 -0.38 3.25
C ARG A 72 -12.59 -1.74 2.62
N SER A 73 -11.97 -2.00 1.48
CA SER A 73 -12.07 -3.29 0.80
C SER A 73 -11.50 -4.43 1.65
N ASP A 74 -11.78 -5.66 1.26
CA ASP A 74 -11.24 -6.87 1.88
C ASP A 74 -9.77 -7.13 1.51
N SER A 75 -9.18 -6.32 0.63
CA SER A 75 -7.74 -6.37 0.32
C SER A 75 -6.92 -5.93 1.53
N LEU A 76 -5.84 -6.64 1.84
CA LEU A 76 -4.89 -6.21 2.87
C LEU A 76 -4.15 -4.94 2.44
N THR A 77 -3.62 -4.95 1.23
CA THR A 77 -2.80 -3.84 0.73
C THR A 77 -3.62 -2.71 0.13
N GLY A 78 -4.85 -2.99 -0.37
CA GLY A 78 -5.66 -2.02 -1.09
C GLY A 78 -5.06 -1.64 -2.47
N PRO A 79 -5.63 -0.61 -3.13
CA PRO A 79 -5.06 -0.06 -4.36
C PRO A 79 -3.72 0.67 -4.08
N ASP A 80 -2.74 0.41 -4.95
CA ASP A 80 -1.44 1.08 -5.02
C ASP A 80 -1.10 1.18 -6.52
N THR A 81 -1.57 2.26 -7.15
CA THR A 81 -1.56 2.40 -8.61
C THR A 81 -0.16 2.69 -9.15
N ASN A 82 0.64 3.45 -8.41
CA ASN A 82 2.02 3.81 -8.78
C ASN A 82 3.05 2.79 -8.33
N GLN A 83 2.64 1.78 -7.53
CA GLN A 83 3.47 0.70 -6.99
C GLN A 83 4.64 1.18 -6.12
N ASP A 84 4.41 2.27 -5.37
CA ASP A 84 5.43 2.80 -4.46
C ASP A 84 5.38 2.20 -3.05
N GLY A 85 4.45 1.26 -2.84
CA GLY A 85 4.26 0.55 -1.58
C GLY A 85 3.38 1.29 -0.57
N ILE A 86 2.70 2.35 -1.00
CA ILE A 86 1.73 3.09 -0.18
C ILE A 86 0.35 2.96 -0.84
N ARG A 87 -0.67 2.71 -0.04
CA ARG A 87 -2.05 2.68 -0.55
C ARG A 87 -2.48 4.06 -1.03
N ASP A 88 -3.10 4.13 -2.22
CA ASP A 88 -3.46 5.38 -2.93
C ASP A 88 -4.18 6.42 -2.05
N ASP A 89 -5.07 5.98 -1.16
CA ASP A 89 -5.82 6.88 -0.26
C ASP A 89 -4.94 7.48 0.85
N ILE A 90 -3.98 6.70 1.37
CA ILE A 90 -3.01 7.18 2.36
C ILE A 90 -2.04 8.16 1.69
N GLU A 91 -1.58 7.83 0.49
CA GLU A 91 -0.72 8.72 -0.29
C GLU A 91 -1.42 10.05 -0.57
N ALA A 92 -2.69 10.02 -1.02
CA ALA A 92 -3.48 11.22 -1.25
C ALA A 92 -3.63 12.10 0.02
N PHE A 93 -3.77 11.50 1.20
CA PHE A 93 -3.81 12.22 2.46
C PHE A 93 -2.49 12.93 2.77
N ILE A 94 -1.35 12.26 2.52
CA ILE A 94 -0.02 12.83 2.72
C ILE A 94 0.28 13.95 1.71
N ASP A 95 -0.13 13.77 0.46
CA ASP A 95 0.22 14.69 -0.63
C ASP A 95 -0.45 16.06 -0.52
N VAL A 96 -1.59 16.14 0.15
CA VAL A 96 -2.28 17.43 0.33
C VAL A 96 -1.76 18.25 1.51
N LEU A 97 -0.99 17.67 2.42
CA LEU A 97 -0.47 18.37 3.60
C LEU A 97 0.40 19.57 3.21
N GLU A 98 0.34 20.62 3.98
CA GLU A 98 1.16 21.82 3.83
C GLU A 98 2.43 21.71 4.68
N VAL A 99 3.31 20.81 4.25
CA VAL A 99 4.61 20.49 4.87
C VAL A 99 5.74 20.66 3.85
N THR A 100 6.97 20.71 4.33
CA THR A 100 8.15 20.72 3.43
C THR A 100 8.31 19.37 2.73
N GLU A 101 8.96 19.36 1.58
CA GLU A 101 9.16 18.13 0.81
C GLU A 101 9.97 17.07 1.58
N PRO A 102 11.03 17.39 2.35
CA PRO A 102 11.69 16.40 3.20
C PRO A 102 10.76 15.77 4.24
N VAL A 103 9.87 16.55 4.86
CA VAL A 103 8.87 16.04 5.80
C VAL A 103 7.86 15.14 5.09
N ARG A 104 7.39 15.52 3.90
CA ARG A 104 6.49 14.69 3.06
C ARG A 104 7.11 13.33 2.75
N LYS A 105 8.39 13.30 2.38
CA LYS A 105 9.12 12.05 2.13
C LYS A 105 9.22 11.19 3.38
N ALA A 106 9.49 11.78 4.54
CA ALA A 106 9.51 11.03 5.80
C ALA A 106 8.13 10.42 6.14
N LEU A 107 7.04 11.17 5.90
CA LEU A 107 5.66 10.66 6.03
C LEU A 107 5.39 9.48 5.09
N LYS A 108 5.82 9.58 3.83
CA LYS A 108 5.67 8.48 2.86
C LYS A 108 6.51 7.26 3.24
N GLN A 109 7.71 7.45 3.76
CA GLN A 109 8.56 6.37 4.26
C GLN A 109 7.90 5.62 5.43
N ASP A 110 7.29 6.35 6.37
CA ASP A 110 6.53 5.78 7.50
C ASP A 110 5.30 5.01 7.00
N ALA A 111 4.48 5.61 6.13
CA ALA A 111 3.32 4.98 5.53
C ALA A 111 3.67 3.68 4.79
N ARG A 112 4.79 3.69 4.04
CA ARG A 112 5.31 2.50 3.36
C ARG A 112 5.68 1.39 4.34
N SER A 113 6.34 1.76 5.43
CA SER A 113 6.69 0.83 6.51
C SER A 113 5.43 0.22 7.15
N ALA A 114 4.41 1.03 7.44
CA ALA A 114 3.13 0.55 7.96
C ALA A 114 2.42 -0.39 6.96
N GLN A 115 2.45 -0.07 5.67
CA GLN A 115 1.85 -0.90 4.62
C GLN A 115 2.56 -2.26 4.50
N GLU A 116 3.89 -2.28 4.63
CA GLU A 116 4.68 -3.52 4.56
C GLU A 116 4.35 -4.48 5.71
N ASN A 117 3.96 -3.97 6.89
CA ASN A 117 3.56 -4.79 8.04
C ASN A 117 2.37 -5.72 7.75
N ILE A 118 1.52 -5.37 6.81
CA ILE A 118 0.32 -6.14 6.46
C ILE A 118 0.38 -6.77 5.08
N SER A 119 1.46 -6.55 4.33
CA SER A 119 1.64 -7.10 2.99
C SER A 119 2.13 -8.55 2.99
N HIS A 120 2.64 -9.04 4.12
CA HIS A 120 3.15 -10.41 4.29
C HIS A 120 2.24 -11.22 5.22
N ASP A 121 2.21 -12.53 4.99
CA ASP A 121 1.53 -13.46 5.90
C ASP A 121 2.44 -13.77 7.10
N PHE A 122 2.04 -13.28 8.27
CA PHE A 122 2.70 -13.49 9.56
C PHE A 122 1.90 -14.43 10.48
N SER A 123 1.01 -15.26 9.93
CA SER A 123 0.21 -16.22 10.72
C SER A 123 1.08 -17.24 11.45
N ASP A 124 2.18 -17.68 10.84
CA ASP A 124 3.09 -18.66 11.36
C ASP A 124 4.36 -18.05 11.96
N LYS A 125 4.74 -18.53 13.15
CA LYS A 125 5.98 -18.11 13.82
C LYS A 125 7.15 -18.99 13.36
N THR A 126 7.58 -18.78 12.11
CA THR A 126 8.81 -19.39 11.59
C THR A 126 10.00 -18.45 11.79
N GLU A 127 11.23 -18.98 11.72
CA GLU A 127 12.46 -18.15 11.75
C GLU A 127 12.47 -17.12 10.61
N SER A 128 12.02 -17.51 9.42
CA SER A 128 11.89 -16.61 8.27
C SER A 128 10.91 -15.48 8.54
N SER A 129 9.72 -15.79 9.11
CA SER A 129 8.71 -14.78 9.45
C SER A 129 9.21 -13.80 10.51
N VAL A 130 9.91 -14.29 11.54
CA VAL A 130 10.51 -13.45 12.58
C VAL A 130 11.61 -12.55 12.00
N SER A 131 12.47 -13.10 11.14
CA SER A 131 13.52 -12.33 10.45
C SER A 131 12.92 -11.22 9.59
N LYS A 132 11.87 -11.54 8.80
CA LYS A 132 11.18 -10.55 7.97
C LYS A 132 10.49 -9.47 8.80
N ALA A 133 9.79 -9.85 9.87
CA ALA A 133 9.16 -8.88 10.78
C ALA A 133 10.21 -7.93 11.41
N THR A 134 11.37 -8.48 11.79
CA THR A 134 12.48 -7.68 12.34
C THR A 134 13.07 -6.73 11.29
N GLU A 135 13.18 -7.16 10.03
CA GLU A 135 13.64 -6.28 8.94
C GLU A 135 12.70 -5.09 8.75
N ILE A 136 11.38 -5.34 8.74
CA ILE A 136 10.37 -4.30 8.60
C ILE A 136 10.39 -3.34 9.80
N SER A 137 10.51 -3.87 11.02
CA SER A 137 10.65 -3.04 12.23
C SER A 137 11.84 -2.06 12.15
N LYS A 138 12.98 -2.51 11.60
CA LYS A 138 14.13 -1.63 11.38
C LYS A 138 13.89 -0.54 10.34
N LYS A 139 13.02 -0.77 9.35
CA LYS A 139 12.62 0.29 8.40
C LYS A 139 11.79 1.36 9.11
N PHE A 140 10.90 0.96 10.00
CA PHE A 140 10.16 1.89 10.85
C PHE A 140 11.08 2.72 11.75
N ASP A 141 12.07 2.09 12.41
CA ASP A 141 13.06 2.81 13.23
C ASP A 141 13.81 3.88 12.41
N ARG A 142 14.15 3.58 11.14
CA ARG A 142 14.77 4.55 10.22
C ARG A 142 13.81 5.68 9.83
N ALA A 143 12.52 5.39 9.61
CA ALA A 143 11.53 6.43 9.33
C ALA A 143 11.42 7.42 10.50
N LEU A 144 11.42 6.93 11.75
CA LEU A 144 11.43 7.78 12.95
C LEU A 144 12.67 8.66 13.02
N ALA A 145 13.86 8.10 12.77
CA ALA A 145 15.10 8.86 12.75
C ALA A 145 15.15 9.89 11.61
N CYS A 146 14.53 9.59 10.45
CA CYS A 146 14.39 10.53 9.35
C CYS A 146 13.48 11.71 9.71
N TYR A 147 12.35 11.49 10.37
CA TYR A 147 11.48 12.57 10.85
C TYR A 147 12.23 13.55 11.76
N GLU A 148 12.97 13.01 12.72
CA GLU A 148 13.79 13.83 13.64
C GLU A 148 14.87 14.60 12.88
N PHE A 149 15.53 13.95 11.90
CA PHE A 149 16.55 14.59 11.06
C PHE A 149 15.99 15.76 10.24
N VAL A 150 14.77 15.64 9.72
CA VAL A 150 14.12 16.73 8.94
C VAL A 150 13.43 17.76 9.83
N GLY A 151 13.61 17.69 11.15
CA GLY A 151 13.21 18.70 12.11
C GLY A 151 11.76 18.62 12.59
N VAL A 152 11.15 17.42 12.54
CA VAL A 152 9.83 17.21 13.15
C VAL A 152 9.98 16.95 14.65
N GLU A 153 9.18 17.62 15.45
CA GLU A 153 9.16 17.46 16.91
C GLU A 153 8.69 16.05 17.31
N VAL A 154 9.28 15.48 18.37
CA VAL A 154 9.06 14.08 18.78
C VAL A 154 7.58 13.76 19.04
N ASP A 155 6.87 14.66 19.71
CA ASP A 155 5.44 14.46 20.00
C ASP A 155 4.59 14.43 18.71
N ASP A 156 4.96 15.25 17.71
CA ASP A 156 4.28 15.27 16.41
C ASP A 156 4.62 14.02 15.61
N ILE A 157 5.87 13.54 15.65
CA ILE A 157 6.26 12.24 15.06
C ILE A 157 5.38 11.11 15.61
N ILE A 158 5.30 11.00 16.95
CA ILE A 158 4.55 9.93 17.61
C ILE A 158 3.06 9.98 17.22
N ASN A 159 2.45 11.17 17.23
CA ASN A 159 1.03 11.33 16.96
C ASN A 159 0.70 11.13 15.48
N SER A 160 1.50 11.70 14.57
CA SER A 160 1.31 11.54 13.12
C SER A 160 1.50 10.09 12.67
N SER A 161 2.55 9.41 13.16
CA SER A 161 2.80 8.01 12.87
C SER A 161 1.66 7.10 13.37
N ARG A 162 1.18 7.32 14.60
CA ARG A 162 0.02 6.57 15.13
C ARG A 162 -1.24 6.78 14.28
N LEU A 163 -1.47 8.00 13.81
CA LEU A 163 -2.61 8.29 12.95
C LEU A 163 -2.46 7.60 11.60
N LEU A 164 -1.29 7.67 10.93
CA LEU A 164 -1.02 6.96 9.69
C LEU A 164 -1.21 5.44 9.84
N MET A 165 -0.71 4.85 10.93
CA MET A 165 -0.95 3.44 11.24
C MET A 165 -2.45 3.13 11.39
N SER A 166 -3.22 4.00 12.06
CA SER A 166 -4.66 3.82 12.24
C SER A 166 -5.42 3.89 10.91
N LEU A 167 -5.01 4.78 10.01
CA LEU A 167 -5.57 4.89 8.66
C LEU A 167 -5.20 3.67 7.81
N THR A 168 -3.99 3.15 7.96
CA THR A 168 -3.52 1.96 7.23
C THR A 168 -4.25 0.71 7.70
N TYR A 169 -4.45 0.53 9.02
CA TYR A 169 -5.08 -0.66 9.60
C TYR A 169 -6.59 -0.51 9.84
N ASN A 170 -7.26 0.28 9.03
CA ASN A 170 -8.64 0.75 9.18
C ASN A 170 -9.75 -0.30 8.98
N THR A 171 -9.42 -1.58 8.76
CA THR A 171 -10.37 -2.69 8.69
C THR A 171 -10.00 -3.78 9.67
N LYS A 172 -10.99 -4.60 10.09
CA LYS A 172 -10.74 -5.75 10.97
C LYS A 172 -9.65 -6.67 10.41
N LYS A 173 -9.67 -6.92 9.09
CA LYS A 173 -8.70 -7.80 8.42
C LYS A 173 -7.29 -7.23 8.50
N ARG A 174 -7.11 -5.94 8.21
CA ARG A 174 -5.83 -5.24 8.30
C ARG A 174 -5.31 -5.17 9.74
N THR A 175 -6.20 -4.86 10.70
CA THR A 175 -5.86 -4.86 12.12
C THR A 175 -5.37 -6.24 12.57
N LEU A 176 -6.03 -7.34 12.17
CA LEU A 176 -5.61 -8.69 12.52
C LEU A 176 -4.27 -9.07 11.86
N ALA A 177 -4.01 -8.64 10.63
CA ALA A 177 -2.72 -8.84 9.97
C ALA A 177 -1.60 -8.10 10.72
N PHE A 178 -1.81 -6.83 11.09
CA PHE A 178 -0.87 -6.07 11.93
C PHE A 178 -0.62 -6.75 13.29
N LEU A 179 -1.66 -7.25 13.96
CA LEU A 179 -1.47 -7.97 15.22
C LEU A 179 -0.66 -9.26 15.05
N SER A 180 -0.79 -9.96 13.91
CA SER A 180 0.05 -11.13 13.60
C SER A 180 1.51 -10.74 13.41
N TYR A 181 1.79 -9.66 12.70
CA TYR A 181 3.14 -9.07 12.59
C TYR A 181 3.69 -8.68 13.98
N ASN A 182 2.96 -7.88 14.73
CA ASN A 182 3.40 -7.38 16.04
C ASN A 182 3.68 -8.50 17.04
N ARG A 183 2.92 -9.60 16.97
CA ARG A 183 3.15 -10.80 17.81
C ARG A 183 4.54 -11.41 17.58
N LEU A 184 5.07 -11.35 16.36
CA LEU A 184 6.41 -11.89 16.06
C LEU A 184 7.54 -11.08 16.68
N LEU A 185 7.30 -9.80 16.94
CA LEU A 185 8.25 -8.90 17.60
C LEU A 185 8.21 -8.99 19.14
N ASN A 186 7.33 -9.82 19.71
CA ASN A 186 7.22 -9.94 21.16
C ASN A 186 8.54 -10.46 21.77
N GLY A 187 9.10 -9.68 22.71
CA GLY A 187 10.39 -9.93 23.32
C GLY A 187 11.59 -9.37 22.55
N SER A 188 11.38 -8.72 21.39
CA SER A 188 12.44 -7.96 20.72
C SER A 188 12.66 -6.61 21.40
N THR A 189 13.84 -6.04 21.19
CA THR A 189 14.21 -4.69 21.61
C THR A 189 14.50 -3.86 20.39
N SER A 190 14.03 -2.61 20.38
CA SER A 190 14.40 -1.61 19.39
C SER A 190 15.39 -0.62 20.00
N VAL A 191 16.28 -0.08 19.19
CA VAL A 191 17.24 0.95 19.59
C VAL A 191 16.87 2.22 18.83
N MET A 192 16.68 3.31 19.54
CA MET A 192 16.52 4.61 18.88
C MET A 192 17.80 4.92 18.07
N LEU A 193 17.58 5.18 16.78
CA LEU A 193 18.66 5.60 15.89
C LEU A 193 18.90 7.10 16.05
N ALA A 194 20.16 7.53 15.92
CA ALA A 194 20.47 8.96 15.85
C ALA A 194 19.86 9.56 14.55
N PRO A 195 19.42 10.83 14.57
CA PRO A 195 18.84 11.47 13.38
C PRO A 195 19.94 11.75 12.34
N GLU A 196 19.94 10.97 11.25
CA GLU A 196 20.92 11.07 10.17
C GLU A 196 20.25 11.04 8.80
N ALA A 197 20.80 11.80 7.83
CA ALA A 197 20.30 11.85 6.46
C ALA A 197 20.28 10.47 5.76
N THR A 198 21.15 9.55 6.17
CA THR A 198 21.26 8.20 5.61
C THR A 198 20.05 7.31 5.86
N TYR A 199 19.19 7.72 6.77
CA TYR A 199 17.94 6.99 7.06
C TYR A 199 16.73 7.50 6.26
N CYS A 200 16.87 8.63 5.56
CA CYS A 200 15.82 9.18 4.69
C CYS A 200 15.88 8.59 3.26
N GLU A 201 14.73 8.31 2.68
CA GLU A 201 14.53 7.82 1.30
C GLU A 201 14.38 8.98 0.30
#